data_9b6b68c056d2df47bad997aadc12a7c2
#
_entry.id   9b6b68c056d2df47bad997aadc12a7c2
#
_cell.length_a   1.000
_cell.length_b   1.000
_cell.length_c   1.000
_cell.angle_alpha   90.00
_cell.angle_beta   90.00
_cell.angle_gamma   90.00
#
_symmetry.space_group_name_H-M   'P 1'
#
loop_
_entity.id
_entity.type
_entity.pdbx_description
1 polymer ?
#
loop_
_entity_poly.entity_id
_entity_poly.type
_entity_poly.pdbx_seq_one_letter_code
_entity_poly.pdbx_strand_id
1 'polypeptide(L)'
;KSEENYLDKISLNGLKWRSVGPALTSGRVSDIAVNSKNPFEYYVAVASGGVWKTSNWGVEYTPVFDTQNSYSVGCVTIDPNNPNVVWVGTGENNNQRSVAYGDGVYKSTDAGKSWKNVGLKKSEHIGNIIVHPDNSDVIYVSAYGPLWSKGGERGVYMSKDGGENWQRILYIDEHTGINEIHMDPKNPDVLYATAHQRRRHVYTYVGGGPGSGMYKSTDGGSSWKKINKGLPSVEIGRIGMDISPVDNNVLYAIVEAADRKGGFYKSVDMGESWSKQSGKVTSGNYYQEIFADPVDLGTVYIMDTWMSVTKD
;
A
#
# COMPACT_ATOMS: atom_id res chain seq x y z
N LYS A 1 43.14 14.53 2.00
CA LYS A 1 43.45 13.10 2.12
C LYS A 1 42.20 12.45 2.60
N SER A 2 41.54 11.63 1.76
CA SER A 2 40.41 10.79 2.20
C SER A 2 40.97 9.81 3.24
N GLU A 3 40.38 9.77 4.41
CA GLU A 3 40.68 8.72 5.40
C GLU A 3 40.33 7.37 4.75
N GLU A 4 41.34 6.56 4.54
CA GLU A 4 41.14 5.20 4.04
C GLU A 4 40.37 4.40 5.10
N ASN A 5 39.16 3.95 4.74
CA ASN A 5 38.34 3.16 5.65
C ASN A 5 39.07 1.81 5.89
N TYR A 6 39.46 1.58 7.13
CA TYR A 6 40.21 0.38 7.52
C TYR A 6 39.40 -0.91 7.23
N LEU A 7 38.08 -0.84 7.21
CA LEU A 7 37.21 -1.97 6.92
C LEU A 7 37.31 -2.45 5.46
N ASP A 8 37.68 -1.58 4.53
CA ASP A 8 37.87 -1.95 3.12
C ASP A 8 39.02 -2.90 2.87
N LYS A 9 39.95 -3.02 3.86
CA LYS A 9 41.10 -3.91 3.82
C LYS A 9 40.89 -5.27 4.49
N ILE A 10 39.71 -5.45 5.14
CA ILE A 10 39.41 -6.69 5.87
C ILE A 10 38.58 -7.60 4.97
N SER A 11 39.13 -8.78 4.67
CA SER A 11 38.35 -9.82 4.00
C SER A 11 37.35 -10.46 4.98
N LEU A 12 36.10 -10.27 4.74
CA LEU A 12 34.99 -10.90 5.50
C LEU A 12 34.57 -12.24 4.88
N ASN A 13 35.28 -12.76 3.88
CA ASN A 13 34.92 -13.98 3.15
C ASN A 13 34.81 -15.25 4.03
N GLY A 14 35.38 -15.22 5.24
CA GLY A 14 35.25 -16.29 6.23
C GLY A 14 33.97 -16.22 7.05
N LEU A 15 33.25 -15.07 7.03
CA LEU A 15 32.00 -14.90 7.73
C LEU A 15 30.86 -15.37 6.83
N LYS A 16 30.24 -16.46 7.16
CA LYS A 16 29.05 -16.98 6.47
C LYS A 16 27.83 -16.80 7.36
N TRP A 17 26.85 -16.10 6.86
CA TRP A 17 25.55 -16.05 7.50
C TRP A 17 24.83 -17.39 7.26
N ARG A 18 24.22 -17.93 8.30
CA ARG A 18 23.25 -19.02 8.18
C ARG A 18 21.93 -18.55 8.73
N SER A 19 20.85 -18.85 8.04
CA SER A 19 19.53 -18.67 8.59
C SER A 19 19.36 -19.61 9.78
N VAL A 20 18.97 -19.08 10.90
CA VAL A 20 18.59 -19.86 12.09
C VAL A 20 17.08 -20.05 12.19
N GLY A 21 16.34 -19.64 11.15
CA GLY A 21 14.89 -19.58 11.12
C GLY A 21 14.34 -18.51 12.05
N PRO A 22 13.04 -18.19 11.99
CA PRO A 22 12.41 -17.35 12.98
C PRO A 22 12.32 -18.16 14.29
N ALA A 23 13.02 -17.72 15.32
CA ALA A 23 12.84 -18.25 16.67
C ALA A 23 11.45 -17.91 17.24
N LEU A 24 10.86 -16.83 16.71
CA LEU A 24 9.51 -16.37 16.98
C LEU A 24 8.96 -15.75 15.70
N THR A 25 7.82 -16.22 15.24
CA THR A 25 7.08 -15.54 14.16
C THR A 25 6.55 -14.23 14.71
N SER A 26 6.99 -13.13 14.14
CA SER A 26 6.52 -11.79 14.50
C SER A 26 6.26 -11.00 13.22
N GLY A 27 5.45 -9.96 13.36
CA GLY A 27 5.05 -9.13 12.23
C GLY A 27 3.55 -9.22 11.99
N ARG A 28 3.03 -8.18 11.37
CA ARG A 28 1.63 -8.11 10.95
C ARG A 28 1.50 -8.63 9.54
N VAL A 29 0.41 -9.28 9.23
CA VAL A 29 0.00 -9.47 7.84
C VAL A 29 -0.30 -8.07 7.29
N SER A 30 0.45 -7.65 6.29
CA SER A 30 0.27 -6.36 5.62
C SER A 30 -0.66 -6.48 4.43
N ASP A 31 -0.64 -7.62 3.74
CA ASP A 31 -1.48 -7.83 2.56
C ASP A 31 -1.59 -9.32 2.21
N ILE A 32 -2.64 -9.67 1.46
CA ILE A 32 -2.89 -11.02 0.95
C ILE A 32 -3.33 -10.93 -0.51
N ALA A 33 -2.60 -11.59 -1.41
CA ALA A 33 -2.98 -11.71 -2.82
C ALA A 33 -3.40 -13.13 -3.16
N VAL A 34 -4.66 -13.31 -3.51
CA VAL A 34 -5.23 -14.61 -3.89
C VAL A 34 -5.22 -14.77 -5.42
N ASN A 35 -4.75 -15.88 -5.91
CA ASN A 35 -4.83 -16.22 -7.32
C ASN A 35 -6.30 -16.47 -7.72
N SER A 36 -6.90 -15.56 -8.48
CA SER A 36 -8.31 -15.64 -8.89
C SER A 36 -8.63 -16.87 -9.74
N LYS A 37 -7.64 -17.46 -10.41
CA LYS A 37 -7.77 -18.67 -11.24
C LYS A 37 -7.58 -19.95 -10.42
N ASN A 38 -6.96 -19.86 -9.24
CA ASN A 38 -6.72 -20.98 -8.33
C ASN A 38 -6.67 -20.49 -6.88
N PRO A 39 -7.80 -20.42 -6.17
CA PRO A 39 -7.86 -19.88 -4.82
C PRO A 39 -7.09 -20.71 -3.77
N PHE A 40 -6.61 -21.91 -4.10
CA PHE A 40 -5.70 -22.68 -3.25
C PHE A 40 -4.29 -22.05 -3.18
N GLU A 41 -3.96 -21.18 -4.14
CA GLU A 41 -2.70 -20.48 -4.22
C GLU A 41 -2.89 -19.01 -3.83
N TYR A 42 -2.13 -18.56 -2.85
CA TYR A 42 -2.07 -17.16 -2.48
C TYR A 42 -0.74 -16.79 -1.82
N TYR A 43 -0.48 -15.50 -1.78
CA TYR A 43 0.70 -14.92 -1.14
C TYR A 43 0.27 -14.11 0.07
N VAL A 44 1.07 -14.18 1.13
CA VAL A 44 0.91 -13.38 2.35
C VAL A 44 2.13 -12.49 2.50
N ALA A 45 1.92 -11.19 2.44
CA ALA A 45 2.93 -10.20 2.75
C ALA A 45 2.95 -9.93 4.25
N VAL A 46 4.13 -9.94 4.84
CA VAL A 46 4.33 -9.73 6.27
C VAL A 46 5.20 -8.50 6.47
N ALA A 47 4.71 -7.56 7.26
CA ALA A 47 5.34 -6.27 7.51
C ALA A 47 6.81 -6.37 7.98
N SER A 48 7.17 -7.44 8.66
CA SER A 48 8.54 -7.72 9.15
C SER A 48 8.91 -9.18 8.95
N GLY A 49 8.47 -9.80 7.83
CA GLY A 49 8.67 -11.24 7.62
C GLY A 49 8.68 -11.68 6.15
N GLY A 50 8.89 -10.74 5.21
CA GLY A 50 8.96 -11.06 3.79
C GLY A 50 7.61 -11.47 3.19
N VAL A 51 7.66 -12.35 2.19
CA VAL A 51 6.48 -12.87 1.50
C VAL A 51 6.45 -14.39 1.59
N TRP A 52 5.30 -14.91 1.94
CA TRP A 52 5.03 -16.34 2.07
C TRP A 52 4.02 -16.78 1.02
N LYS A 53 4.28 -17.91 0.38
CA LYS A 53 3.40 -18.53 -0.60
C LYS A 53 2.80 -19.83 -0.08
N THR A 54 1.51 -20.02 -0.29
CA THR A 54 0.86 -21.33 -0.16
C THR A 54 0.27 -21.77 -1.50
N SER A 55 0.18 -23.08 -1.72
CA SER A 55 -0.48 -23.69 -2.88
C SER A 55 -1.54 -24.72 -2.45
N ASN A 56 -1.89 -24.76 -1.15
CA ASN A 56 -2.77 -25.76 -0.56
C ASN A 56 -3.67 -25.20 0.55
N TRP A 57 -4.26 -24.03 0.33
CA TRP A 57 -5.15 -23.36 1.28
C TRP A 57 -4.50 -22.98 2.62
N GLY A 58 -3.19 -22.73 2.64
CA GLY A 58 -2.51 -22.37 3.87
C GLY A 58 -2.17 -23.52 4.80
N VAL A 59 -2.23 -24.77 4.32
CA VAL A 59 -1.75 -25.92 5.09
C VAL A 59 -0.23 -25.84 5.23
N GLU A 60 0.46 -25.38 4.19
CA GLU A 60 1.90 -25.15 4.18
C GLU A 60 2.21 -23.78 3.58
N TYR A 61 3.24 -23.13 4.11
CA TYR A 61 3.77 -21.89 3.59
C TYR A 61 5.25 -22.01 3.28
N THR A 62 5.65 -21.52 2.13
CA THR A 62 7.05 -21.43 1.70
C THR A 62 7.46 -19.97 1.66
N PRO A 63 8.56 -19.56 2.32
CA PRO A 63 9.09 -18.22 2.17
C PRO A 63 9.66 -18.05 0.76
N VAL A 64 9.25 -17.00 0.07
CA VAL A 64 9.64 -16.79 -1.35
C VAL A 64 10.41 -15.48 -1.56
N PHE A 65 10.65 -14.70 -0.51
CA PHE A 65 11.25 -13.37 -0.61
C PHE A 65 12.51 -13.18 0.26
N ASP A 66 12.99 -14.19 0.96
CA ASP A 66 14.06 -14.13 1.97
C ASP A 66 15.43 -13.71 1.43
N THR A 67 15.65 -13.88 0.12
CA THR A 67 16.93 -13.53 -0.54
C THR A 67 16.99 -12.07 -1.01
N GLN A 68 15.94 -11.29 -0.78
CA GLN A 68 15.87 -9.91 -1.20
C GLN A 68 16.44 -8.95 -0.14
N ASN A 69 16.73 -7.71 -0.55
CA ASN A 69 17.40 -6.74 0.32
C ASN A 69 16.48 -6.19 1.45
N SER A 70 15.17 -6.30 1.30
CA SER A 70 14.22 -5.88 2.32
C SER A 70 13.36 -7.05 2.78
N TYR A 71 13.23 -7.21 4.09
CA TYR A 71 12.28 -8.13 4.72
C TYR A 71 10.96 -7.44 5.06
N SER A 72 10.92 -6.10 4.96
CA SER A 72 9.73 -5.31 5.25
C SER A 72 8.88 -5.17 3.99
N VAL A 73 7.62 -5.61 4.06
CA VAL A 73 6.72 -5.64 2.92
C VAL A 73 5.45 -4.86 3.24
N GLY A 74 5.07 -3.94 2.35
CA GLY A 74 3.83 -3.17 2.44
C GLY A 74 2.66 -3.86 1.74
N CYS A 75 2.90 -4.42 0.55
CA CYS A 75 1.84 -5.04 -0.25
C CYS A 75 2.38 -6.15 -1.17
N VAL A 76 1.47 -7.00 -1.62
CA VAL A 76 1.71 -8.02 -2.64
C VAL A 76 0.54 -8.06 -3.62
N THR A 77 0.80 -8.17 -4.93
CA THR A 77 -0.24 -8.21 -5.96
C THR A 77 0.08 -9.26 -7.00
N ILE A 78 -0.89 -10.09 -7.34
CA ILE A 78 -0.82 -11.03 -8.48
C ILE A 78 -1.37 -10.31 -9.71
N ASP A 79 -0.68 -10.41 -10.83
CA ASP A 79 -1.18 -9.92 -12.12
C ASP A 79 -2.46 -10.69 -12.50
N PRO A 80 -3.60 -10.03 -12.69
CA PRO A 80 -4.86 -10.69 -13.04
C PRO A 80 -4.82 -11.39 -14.40
N ASN A 81 -3.94 -10.94 -15.29
CA ASN A 81 -3.79 -11.51 -16.64
C ASN A 81 -2.89 -12.75 -16.63
N ASN A 82 -1.83 -12.73 -15.77
CA ASN A 82 -0.85 -13.80 -15.67
C ASN A 82 -0.46 -14.09 -14.21
N PRO A 83 -0.98 -15.16 -13.58
CA PRO A 83 -0.71 -15.45 -12.18
C PRO A 83 0.75 -15.84 -11.87
N ASN A 84 1.60 -16.06 -12.89
CA ASN A 84 3.03 -16.21 -12.66
C ASN A 84 3.75 -14.88 -12.43
N VAL A 85 3.11 -13.76 -12.75
CA VAL A 85 3.64 -12.42 -12.47
C VAL A 85 3.11 -11.94 -11.13
N VAL A 86 4.05 -11.67 -10.22
CA VAL A 86 3.76 -11.22 -8.86
C VAL A 86 4.58 -9.97 -8.57
N TRP A 87 3.94 -9.00 -7.95
CA TRP A 87 4.52 -7.73 -7.56
C TRP A 87 4.58 -7.61 -6.04
N VAL A 88 5.66 -7.04 -5.54
CA VAL A 88 5.86 -6.77 -4.11
C VAL A 88 6.29 -5.33 -3.94
N GLY A 89 5.56 -4.59 -3.12
CA GLY A 89 5.94 -3.28 -2.63
C GLY A 89 6.59 -3.40 -1.26
N THR A 90 7.84 -2.95 -1.14
CA THR A 90 8.59 -3.05 0.10
C THR A 90 8.40 -1.83 1.00
N GLY A 91 8.68 -2.01 2.30
CA GLY A 91 8.48 -1.00 3.33
C GLY A 91 7.06 -1.00 3.89
N GLU A 92 6.95 -1.29 5.17
CA GLU A 92 5.67 -1.40 5.86
C GLU A 92 4.84 -0.12 5.77
N ASN A 93 3.55 -0.28 5.48
CA ASN A 93 2.58 0.80 5.29
C ASN A 93 1.99 1.31 6.61
N ASN A 94 2.82 1.69 7.58
CA ASN A 94 2.36 2.30 8.83
C ASN A 94 3.20 3.51 9.26
N ASN A 95 2.87 4.11 10.39
CA ASN A 95 3.46 5.35 10.87
C ASN A 95 4.18 5.20 12.21
N GLN A 96 4.47 3.98 12.65
CA GLN A 96 5.14 3.73 13.93
C GLN A 96 6.64 4.08 13.87
N ARG A 97 7.25 4.32 15.05
CA ARG A 97 8.68 4.59 15.17
C ARG A 97 9.54 3.42 14.70
N SER A 98 9.05 2.21 14.90
CA SER A 98 9.72 0.96 14.55
C SER A 98 9.42 0.50 13.13
N VAL A 99 8.72 1.29 12.32
CA VAL A 99 8.42 0.92 10.93
C VAL A 99 9.71 0.66 10.18
N ALA A 100 9.82 -0.51 9.57
CA ALA A 100 10.94 -0.84 8.73
C ALA A 100 10.67 -0.33 7.30
N TYR A 101 11.70 0.26 6.70
CA TYR A 101 11.63 0.76 5.33
C TYR A 101 12.08 -0.30 4.33
N GLY A 102 11.61 -0.15 3.10
CA GLY A 102 11.97 -0.96 1.97
C GLY A 102 12.89 -0.23 1.00
N ASP A 103 13.07 -0.84 -0.15
CA ASP A 103 13.91 -0.37 -1.24
C ASP A 103 13.20 -0.38 -2.60
N GLY A 104 11.88 -0.22 -2.59
CA GLY A 104 11.05 -0.04 -3.78
C GLY A 104 10.20 -1.24 -4.16
N VAL A 105 10.03 -1.44 -5.46
CA VAL A 105 9.14 -2.42 -6.06
C VAL A 105 9.92 -3.59 -6.62
N TYR A 106 9.44 -4.80 -6.36
CA TYR A 106 9.95 -6.04 -6.93
C TYR A 106 8.92 -6.72 -7.81
N LYS A 107 9.41 -7.37 -8.87
CA LYS A 107 8.62 -8.18 -9.80
C LYS A 107 9.19 -9.59 -9.89
N SER A 108 8.32 -10.57 -9.81
CA SER A 108 8.59 -11.96 -10.20
C SER A 108 7.82 -12.26 -11.49
N THR A 109 8.38 -13.10 -12.35
CA THR A 109 7.72 -13.63 -13.56
C THR A 109 7.61 -15.14 -13.54
N ASP A 110 7.92 -15.77 -12.42
CA ASP A 110 8.00 -17.21 -12.22
C ASP A 110 7.29 -17.69 -10.94
N ALA A 111 6.21 -16.99 -10.58
CA ALA A 111 5.39 -17.27 -9.41
C ALA A 111 6.16 -17.21 -8.08
N GLY A 112 7.07 -16.24 -7.95
CA GLY A 112 7.82 -15.95 -6.72
C GLY A 112 9.10 -16.77 -6.55
N LYS A 113 9.55 -17.52 -7.55
CA LYS A 113 10.81 -18.28 -7.47
C LYS A 113 12.04 -17.38 -7.57
N SER A 114 11.94 -16.32 -8.37
CA SER A 114 12.96 -15.29 -8.48
C SER A 114 12.35 -13.90 -8.53
N TRP A 115 13.14 -12.88 -8.14
CA TRP A 115 12.69 -11.51 -8.02
C TRP A 115 13.70 -10.54 -8.61
N LYS A 116 13.19 -9.50 -9.29
CA LYS A 116 13.95 -8.35 -9.79
C LYS A 116 13.44 -7.09 -9.11
N ASN A 117 14.32 -6.29 -8.50
CA ASN A 117 13.95 -4.93 -8.11
C ASN A 117 13.79 -4.07 -9.38
N VAL A 118 12.63 -3.48 -9.56
CA VAL A 118 12.24 -2.73 -10.76
C VAL A 118 12.12 -1.23 -10.52
N GLY A 119 12.58 -0.72 -9.37
CA GLY A 119 12.69 0.72 -9.13
C GLY A 119 11.98 1.25 -7.91
N LEU A 120 11.76 2.56 -7.87
CA LEU A 120 11.20 3.32 -6.74
C LEU A 120 11.96 3.10 -5.42
N LYS A 121 13.28 3.01 -5.49
CA LYS A 121 14.15 2.64 -4.35
C LYS A 121 14.16 3.67 -3.23
N LYS A 122 13.81 4.94 -3.54
CA LYS A 122 13.76 6.04 -2.56
C LYS A 122 12.37 6.26 -1.99
N SER A 123 11.41 5.38 -2.27
CA SER A 123 10.07 5.46 -1.71
C SER A 123 10.04 5.11 -0.22
N GLU A 124 10.92 4.23 0.23
CA GLU A 124 10.99 3.63 1.57
C GLU A 124 9.73 2.83 1.95
N HIS A 125 8.55 3.26 1.48
CA HIS A 125 7.27 2.62 1.78
C HIS A 125 6.38 2.64 0.54
N ILE A 126 5.95 1.47 0.09
CA ILE A 126 4.94 1.30 -0.94
C ILE A 126 3.61 0.95 -0.27
N GLY A 127 2.56 1.71 -0.58
CA GLY A 127 1.23 1.50 -0.03
C GLY A 127 0.55 0.29 -0.65
N ASN A 128 0.29 0.38 -1.96
CA ASN A 128 -0.22 -0.75 -2.74
C ASN A 128 0.18 -0.66 -4.22
N ILE A 129 -0.06 -1.73 -4.95
CA ILE A 129 0.23 -1.88 -6.37
C ILE A 129 -1.02 -2.38 -7.08
N ILE A 130 -1.38 -1.78 -8.22
CA ILE A 130 -2.47 -2.23 -9.08
C ILE A 130 -1.92 -2.53 -10.46
N VAL A 131 -2.24 -3.69 -10.99
CA VAL A 131 -2.01 -4.05 -12.39
C VAL A 131 -3.32 -3.86 -13.14
N HIS A 132 -3.25 -3.24 -14.31
CA HIS A 132 -4.43 -3.01 -15.16
C HIS A 132 -5.06 -4.35 -15.56
N PRO A 133 -6.40 -4.52 -15.45
CA PRO A 133 -7.07 -5.80 -15.64
C PRO A 133 -6.91 -6.39 -17.05
N ASP A 134 -6.69 -5.56 -18.06
CA ASP A 134 -6.58 -5.98 -19.47
C ASP A 134 -5.18 -5.78 -20.06
N ASN A 135 -4.22 -5.27 -19.28
CA ASN A 135 -2.86 -4.98 -19.78
C ASN A 135 -1.80 -5.08 -18.67
N SER A 136 -1.05 -6.16 -18.66
CA SER A 136 0.03 -6.42 -17.70
C SER A 136 1.21 -5.42 -17.76
N ASP A 137 1.31 -4.61 -18.82
CA ASP A 137 2.35 -3.59 -18.94
C ASP A 137 1.99 -2.29 -18.23
N VAL A 138 0.70 -2.09 -17.89
CA VAL A 138 0.22 -0.91 -17.18
C VAL A 138 0.07 -1.22 -15.69
N ILE A 139 0.91 -0.56 -14.90
CA ILE A 139 0.97 -0.74 -13.44
C ILE A 139 0.91 0.62 -12.76
N TYR A 140 0.16 0.68 -11.66
CA TYR A 140 0.09 1.85 -10.77
C TYR A 140 0.63 1.49 -9.40
N VAL A 141 1.41 2.40 -8.82
CA VAL A 141 2.04 2.23 -7.50
C VAL A 141 1.76 3.44 -6.65
N SER A 142 1.22 3.23 -5.45
CA SER A 142 1.15 4.25 -4.42
C SER A 142 2.46 4.30 -3.64
N ALA A 143 3.25 5.36 -3.83
CA ALA A 143 4.49 5.59 -3.11
C ALA A 143 4.24 6.52 -1.92
N TYR A 144 4.36 5.97 -0.72
CA TYR A 144 4.09 6.70 0.51
C TYR A 144 5.26 7.61 0.91
N GLY A 145 6.46 7.21 0.54
CA GLY A 145 7.70 7.96 0.77
C GLY A 145 8.22 7.88 2.21
N PRO A 146 9.39 8.46 2.46
CA PRO A 146 10.05 8.44 3.76
C PRO A 146 9.19 8.95 4.91
N LEU A 147 9.24 8.26 6.06
CA LEU A 147 8.55 8.70 7.27
C LEU A 147 9.37 9.72 8.06
N TRP A 148 10.71 9.54 8.11
CA TRP A 148 11.63 10.34 8.91
C TRP A 148 12.28 11.50 8.16
N SER A 149 12.12 11.56 6.84
CA SER A 149 12.65 12.62 5.99
C SER A 149 11.58 13.19 5.05
N LYS A 150 11.79 14.37 4.52
CA LYS A 150 11.04 14.96 3.43
C LYS A 150 11.58 14.46 2.08
N GLY A 151 10.81 14.65 1.01
CA GLY A 151 11.24 14.25 -0.32
C GLY A 151 11.16 12.75 -0.56
N GLY A 152 12.15 12.18 -1.26
CA GLY A 152 12.09 10.81 -1.74
C GLY A 152 11.09 10.64 -2.88
N GLU A 153 10.75 9.40 -3.15
CA GLU A 153 9.73 9.06 -4.16
C GLU A 153 8.38 8.97 -3.48
N ARG A 154 7.54 10.01 -3.68
CA ARG A 154 6.18 10.16 -3.16
C ARG A 154 5.22 10.40 -4.28
N GLY A 155 4.00 9.90 -4.17
CA GLY A 155 2.95 10.12 -5.14
C GLY A 155 2.41 8.85 -5.76
N VAL A 156 1.66 8.96 -6.84
CA VAL A 156 1.31 7.84 -7.69
C VAL A 156 2.30 7.74 -8.84
N TYR A 157 2.85 6.57 -9.04
CA TYR A 157 3.70 6.24 -10.17
C TYR A 157 2.98 5.26 -11.08
N MET A 158 3.17 5.42 -12.38
CA MET A 158 2.63 4.55 -13.42
C MET A 158 3.78 4.03 -14.30
N SER A 159 3.74 2.77 -14.65
CA SER A 159 4.50 2.16 -15.74
C SER A 159 3.55 1.82 -16.89
N LYS A 160 4.07 1.82 -18.11
CA LYS A 160 3.40 1.35 -19.34
C LYS A 160 4.22 0.29 -20.08
N ASP A 161 5.25 -0.22 -19.43
CA ASP A 161 6.22 -1.16 -20.00
C ASP A 161 6.58 -2.28 -19.01
N GLY A 162 5.61 -2.69 -18.19
CA GLY A 162 5.80 -3.80 -17.27
C GLY A 162 6.76 -3.52 -16.12
N GLY A 163 6.94 -2.25 -15.75
CA GLY A 163 7.78 -1.83 -14.62
C GLY A 163 9.23 -1.50 -14.99
N GLU A 164 9.58 -1.42 -16.28
CA GLU A 164 10.94 -1.03 -16.70
C GLU A 164 11.16 0.48 -16.50
N ASN A 165 10.15 1.32 -16.75
CA ASN A 165 10.18 2.75 -16.50
C ASN A 165 8.97 3.21 -15.70
N TRP A 166 9.20 4.23 -14.84
CA TRP A 166 8.18 4.80 -13.97
C TRP A 166 8.00 6.28 -14.22
N GLN A 167 6.75 6.70 -14.43
CA GLN A 167 6.34 8.10 -14.53
C GLN A 167 5.53 8.46 -13.27
N ARG A 168 5.89 9.55 -12.58
CA ARG A 168 5.08 10.08 -11.49
C ARG A 168 3.91 10.86 -12.07
N ILE A 169 2.67 10.40 -11.84
CA ILE A 169 1.43 10.94 -12.40
C ILE A 169 0.60 11.74 -11.39
N LEU A 170 0.85 11.57 -10.08
CA LEU A 170 0.30 12.43 -9.03
C LEU A 170 1.41 12.78 -8.04
N TYR A 171 1.58 14.07 -7.79
CA TYR A 171 2.48 14.59 -6.75
C TYR A 171 1.81 15.77 -6.04
N ILE A 172 1.88 15.80 -4.74
CA ILE A 172 1.28 16.88 -3.94
C ILE A 172 2.38 17.79 -3.42
N ASP A 173 3.23 17.29 -2.54
CA ASP A 173 4.37 18.00 -1.99
C ASP A 173 5.43 17.04 -1.42
N GLU A 174 6.53 17.58 -0.86
CA GLU A 174 7.64 16.82 -0.31
C GLU A 174 7.32 16.12 1.03
N HIS A 175 6.17 16.38 1.64
CA HIS A 175 5.74 15.81 2.92
C HIS A 175 4.58 14.82 2.76
N THR A 176 3.89 14.85 1.61
CA THR A 176 2.65 14.11 1.38
C THR A 176 2.89 12.95 0.44
N GLY A 177 2.66 11.73 0.92
CA GLY A 177 2.68 10.51 0.12
C GLY A 177 1.29 10.00 -0.22
N ILE A 178 1.21 8.99 -1.07
CA ILE A 178 -0.03 8.28 -1.35
C ILE A 178 0.00 6.95 -0.59
N ASN A 179 -0.96 6.75 0.29
CA ASN A 179 -1.05 5.51 1.06
C ASN A 179 -1.84 4.42 0.34
N GLU A 180 -2.81 4.78 -0.48
CA GLU A 180 -3.58 3.83 -1.28
C GLU A 180 -3.92 4.41 -2.64
N ILE A 181 -4.00 3.54 -3.65
CA ILE A 181 -4.60 3.79 -4.95
C ILE A 181 -5.62 2.70 -5.24
N HIS A 182 -6.78 3.06 -5.79
CA HIS A 182 -7.84 2.14 -6.17
C HIS A 182 -8.25 2.40 -7.61
N MET A 183 -8.61 1.33 -8.31
CA MET A 183 -9.12 1.35 -9.67
C MET A 183 -10.58 0.95 -9.65
N ASP A 184 -11.41 1.68 -10.37
CA ASP A 184 -12.82 1.33 -10.51
C ASP A 184 -12.94 -0.05 -11.19
N PRO A 185 -13.65 -1.01 -10.57
CA PRO A 185 -13.74 -2.38 -11.09
C PRO A 185 -14.49 -2.50 -12.41
N LYS A 186 -15.24 -1.46 -12.82
CA LYS A 186 -16.01 -1.43 -14.07
C LYS A 186 -15.41 -0.49 -15.13
N ASN A 187 -14.52 0.41 -14.72
CA ASN A 187 -13.87 1.35 -15.62
C ASN A 187 -12.42 1.64 -15.18
N PRO A 188 -11.42 0.96 -15.74
CA PRO A 188 -10.02 1.10 -15.33
C PRO A 188 -9.40 2.48 -15.58
N ASP A 189 -10.04 3.36 -16.37
CA ASP A 189 -9.62 4.75 -16.50
C ASP A 189 -9.97 5.61 -15.28
N VAL A 190 -10.86 5.12 -14.39
CA VAL A 190 -11.22 5.81 -13.16
C VAL A 190 -10.36 5.29 -12.01
N LEU A 191 -9.57 6.21 -11.45
CA LEU A 191 -8.66 5.93 -10.34
C LEU A 191 -8.96 6.84 -9.16
N TYR A 192 -8.75 6.32 -7.96
CA TYR A 192 -8.82 7.07 -6.71
C TYR A 192 -7.51 6.92 -5.96
N ALA A 193 -7.06 8.00 -5.31
CA ALA A 193 -5.85 7.98 -4.50
C ALA A 193 -6.10 8.69 -3.17
N THR A 194 -5.62 8.10 -2.07
CA THR A 194 -5.65 8.71 -0.75
C THR A 194 -4.27 9.25 -0.41
N ALA A 195 -4.20 10.54 -0.14
CA ALA A 195 -2.99 11.27 0.19
C ALA A 195 -2.89 11.51 1.68
N HIS A 196 -1.71 11.29 2.24
CA HIS A 196 -1.46 11.50 3.65
C HIS A 196 -0.17 12.30 3.87
N GLN A 197 -0.31 13.48 4.44
CA GLN A 197 0.80 14.28 4.93
C GLN A 197 1.26 13.72 6.28
N ARG A 198 2.50 13.19 6.30
CA ARG A 198 3.04 12.56 7.51
C ARG A 198 4.51 12.86 7.73
N ARG A 199 4.90 12.91 9.00
CA ARG A 199 6.30 13.05 9.40
C ARG A 199 6.52 12.58 10.83
N ARG A 200 7.60 11.81 11.03
CA ARG A 200 8.11 11.53 12.36
C ARG A 200 9.35 12.38 12.68
N HIS A 201 9.41 12.79 13.93
CA HIS A 201 10.60 13.30 14.60
C HIS A 201 10.77 12.53 15.91
N VAL A 202 11.97 12.61 16.51
CA VAL A 202 12.25 11.93 17.79
C VAL A 202 11.23 12.31 18.87
N TYR A 203 10.81 13.56 18.88
CA TYR A 203 9.93 14.16 19.91
C TYR A 203 8.45 14.27 19.49
N THR A 204 8.12 14.08 18.21
CA THR A 204 6.72 14.26 17.74
C THR A 204 6.39 13.45 16.50
N TYR A 205 5.10 13.39 16.22
CA TYR A 205 4.53 12.82 15.00
C TYR A 205 3.51 13.81 14.42
N VAL A 206 3.69 14.14 13.15
CA VAL A 206 2.70 14.84 12.33
C VAL A 206 1.97 13.78 11.50
N GLY A 207 0.68 13.61 11.75
CA GLY A 207 -0.16 12.59 11.13
C GLY A 207 -1.35 13.19 10.39
N GLY A 208 -1.16 14.32 9.76
CA GLY A 208 -2.17 15.02 8.98
C GLY A 208 -1.70 16.37 8.53
N GLY A 209 -2.49 17.03 7.70
CA GLY A 209 -2.20 18.37 7.23
C GLY A 209 -2.90 18.71 5.91
N PRO A 210 -2.66 19.92 5.35
CA PRO A 210 -3.36 20.41 4.16
C PRO A 210 -3.09 19.58 2.89
N GLY A 211 -1.98 18.83 2.85
CA GLY A 211 -1.67 17.92 1.75
C GLY A 211 -2.55 16.65 1.74
N SER A 212 -3.10 16.26 2.89
CA SER A 212 -3.96 15.08 2.98
C SER A 212 -5.30 15.26 2.27
N GLY A 213 -5.86 14.16 1.80
CA GLY A 213 -7.16 14.15 1.15
C GLY A 213 -7.30 13.07 0.10
N MET A 214 -8.41 13.10 -0.60
CA MET A 214 -8.73 12.14 -1.66
C MET A 214 -8.67 12.80 -3.03
N TYR A 215 -8.19 12.06 -3.99
CA TYR A 215 -8.04 12.49 -5.39
C TYR A 215 -8.66 11.46 -6.32
N LYS A 216 -9.25 11.93 -7.42
CA LYS A 216 -9.85 11.12 -8.48
C LYS A 216 -9.28 11.50 -9.84
N SER A 217 -9.00 10.51 -10.64
CA SER A 217 -8.74 10.62 -12.07
C SER A 217 -9.87 9.92 -12.83
N THR A 218 -10.17 10.37 -14.05
CA THR A 218 -11.12 9.75 -14.99
C THR A 218 -10.50 9.53 -16.37
N ASP A 219 -9.18 9.61 -16.44
CA ASP A 219 -8.39 9.56 -17.68
C ASP A 219 -7.10 8.73 -17.53
N GLY A 220 -7.19 7.64 -16.73
CA GLY A 220 -6.07 6.72 -16.49
C GLY A 220 -4.89 7.36 -15.77
N GLY A 221 -5.15 8.40 -14.94
CA GLY A 221 -4.13 9.09 -14.18
C GLY A 221 -3.46 10.27 -14.90
N SER A 222 -3.95 10.67 -16.07
CA SER A 222 -3.39 11.81 -16.80
C SER A 222 -3.70 13.14 -16.12
N SER A 223 -4.84 13.25 -15.45
CA SER A 223 -5.21 14.38 -14.60
C SER A 223 -5.90 13.93 -13.31
N TRP A 224 -5.82 14.78 -12.26
CA TRP A 224 -6.34 14.47 -10.94
C TRP A 224 -7.11 15.65 -10.34
N LYS A 225 -8.25 15.37 -9.74
CA LYS A 225 -9.11 16.33 -9.04
C LYS A 225 -9.23 15.92 -7.56
N LYS A 226 -9.09 16.87 -6.64
CA LYS A 226 -9.37 16.65 -5.21
C LYS A 226 -10.88 16.51 -4.98
N ILE A 227 -11.31 15.47 -4.25
CA ILE A 227 -12.72 15.08 -4.04
C ILE A 227 -13.12 15.08 -2.56
N ASN A 228 -12.80 16.12 -1.83
CA ASN A 228 -13.02 16.21 -0.38
C ASN A 228 -14.38 16.80 0.04
N LYS A 229 -15.31 17.05 -0.88
CA LYS A 229 -16.61 17.66 -0.54
C LYS A 229 -17.41 16.75 0.42
N GLY A 230 -17.71 17.27 1.63
CA GLY A 230 -18.39 16.52 2.68
C GLY A 230 -17.48 15.78 3.67
N LEU A 231 -16.18 15.67 3.38
CA LEU A 231 -15.18 15.26 4.36
C LEU A 231 -14.93 16.36 5.39
N PRO A 232 -14.27 16.06 6.54
CA PRO A 232 -13.95 17.07 7.54
C PRO A 232 -13.23 18.30 6.96
N SER A 233 -13.63 19.48 7.38
CA SER A 233 -12.99 20.76 7.01
C SER A 233 -11.76 21.11 7.84
N VAL A 234 -11.44 20.30 8.85
CA VAL A 234 -10.23 20.36 9.67
C VAL A 234 -9.11 19.56 9.01
N GLU A 235 -7.91 19.59 9.60
CA GLU A 235 -6.80 18.79 9.11
C GLU A 235 -7.16 17.30 9.07
N ILE A 236 -6.99 16.71 7.89
CA ILE A 236 -7.21 15.30 7.62
C ILE A 236 -5.89 14.55 7.81
N GLY A 237 -5.97 13.41 8.47
CA GLY A 237 -4.89 12.45 8.63
C GLY A 237 -4.91 11.39 7.53
N ARG A 238 -4.69 10.14 7.93
CA ARG A 238 -4.74 8.99 7.04
C ARG A 238 -6.18 8.68 6.64
N ILE A 239 -6.37 8.26 5.41
CA ILE A 239 -7.66 7.80 4.87
C ILE A 239 -7.46 6.40 4.31
N GLY A 240 -8.29 5.45 4.74
CA GLY A 240 -8.50 4.19 4.03
C GLY A 240 -9.79 4.27 3.23
N MET A 241 -9.81 3.75 2.02
CA MET A 241 -10.99 3.74 1.19
C MET A 241 -11.17 2.42 0.44
N ASP A 242 -12.39 2.17 -0.02
CA ASP A 242 -12.65 1.11 -0.98
C ASP A 242 -13.84 1.45 -1.87
N ILE A 243 -13.90 0.82 -3.03
CA ILE A 243 -14.96 0.95 -4.02
C ILE A 243 -15.82 -0.30 -3.94
N SER A 244 -17.14 -0.15 -3.83
CA SER A 244 -18.01 -1.32 -3.85
C SER A 244 -17.92 -2.07 -5.19
N PRO A 245 -17.59 -3.37 -5.19
CA PRO A 245 -17.65 -4.18 -6.42
C PRO A 245 -19.09 -4.40 -6.92
N VAL A 246 -20.06 -4.28 -6.03
CA VAL A 246 -21.50 -4.44 -6.35
C VAL A 246 -22.00 -3.22 -7.14
N ASP A 247 -21.72 -2.02 -6.65
CA ASP A 247 -22.08 -0.75 -7.30
C ASP A 247 -20.92 0.24 -7.21
N ASN A 248 -20.22 0.49 -8.30
CA ASN A 248 -19.07 1.38 -8.35
C ASN A 248 -19.39 2.88 -8.17
N ASN A 249 -20.69 3.27 -8.10
CA ASN A 249 -21.07 4.60 -7.64
C ASN A 249 -20.86 4.77 -6.12
N VAL A 250 -20.79 3.64 -5.38
CA VAL A 250 -20.68 3.62 -3.93
C VAL A 250 -19.23 3.40 -3.51
N LEU A 251 -18.73 4.38 -2.76
CA LEU A 251 -17.40 4.33 -2.15
C LEU A 251 -17.52 4.47 -0.64
N TYR A 252 -16.61 3.85 0.06
CA TYR A 252 -16.49 3.93 1.51
C TYR A 252 -15.14 4.49 1.90
N ALA A 253 -15.10 5.23 3.01
CA ALA A 253 -13.86 5.77 3.55
C ALA A 253 -13.87 5.77 5.07
N ILE A 254 -12.75 5.37 5.67
CA ILE A 254 -12.45 5.60 7.08
C ILE A 254 -11.45 6.76 7.16
N VAL A 255 -11.81 7.84 7.81
CA VAL A 255 -11.08 9.11 7.78
C VAL A 255 -10.58 9.47 9.17
N GLU A 256 -9.27 9.61 9.32
CA GLU A 256 -8.66 10.26 10.47
C GLU A 256 -8.72 11.79 10.28
N ALA A 257 -9.12 12.52 11.31
CA ALA A 257 -9.16 13.98 11.26
C ALA A 257 -8.97 14.59 12.65
N ALA A 258 -8.46 15.82 12.67
CA ALA A 258 -8.33 16.62 13.88
C ALA A 258 -9.68 16.83 14.58
N ASP A 259 -9.64 17.30 15.83
CA ASP A 259 -10.82 17.67 16.62
C ASP A 259 -11.88 16.57 16.75
N ARG A 260 -11.49 15.30 16.61
CA ARG A 260 -12.40 14.13 16.62
C ARG A 260 -13.47 14.21 15.53
N LYS A 261 -13.18 14.88 14.43
CA LYS A 261 -14.09 14.98 13.26
C LYS A 261 -14.01 13.78 12.32
N GLY A 262 -13.02 12.91 12.51
CA GLY A 262 -12.89 11.65 11.77
C GLY A 262 -14.12 10.77 11.87
N GLY A 263 -14.15 9.69 11.11
CA GLY A 263 -15.28 8.76 11.09
C GLY A 263 -15.32 7.88 9.85
N PHE A 264 -16.38 7.11 9.75
CA PHE A 264 -16.74 6.33 8.57
C PHE A 264 -17.64 7.16 7.66
N TYR A 265 -17.30 7.23 6.39
CA TYR A 265 -17.96 8.03 5.36
C TYR A 265 -18.36 7.15 4.18
N LYS A 266 -19.45 7.55 3.52
CA LYS A 266 -19.97 6.91 2.30
C LYS A 266 -20.20 7.97 1.23
N SER A 267 -19.86 7.65 0.00
CA SER A 267 -20.26 8.35 -1.20
C SER A 267 -21.21 7.45 -1.99
N VAL A 268 -22.17 8.04 -2.72
CA VAL A 268 -23.06 7.32 -3.65
C VAL A 268 -23.03 7.95 -5.05
N ASP A 269 -22.05 8.79 -5.29
CA ASP A 269 -21.88 9.58 -6.51
C ASP A 269 -20.43 9.52 -7.03
N MET A 270 -19.79 8.36 -6.90
CA MET A 270 -18.41 8.13 -7.35
C MET A 270 -17.41 9.11 -6.70
N GLY A 271 -17.61 9.48 -5.43
CA GLY A 271 -16.71 10.34 -4.68
C GLY A 271 -16.92 11.85 -4.89
N GLU A 272 -17.92 12.29 -5.66
CA GLU A 272 -18.17 13.72 -5.84
C GLU A 272 -18.63 14.40 -4.54
N SER A 273 -19.29 13.64 -3.66
CA SER A 273 -19.62 14.08 -2.30
C SER A 273 -19.61 12.93 -1.29
N TRP A 274 -19.35 13.27 -0.03
CA TRP A 274 -19.21 12.32 1.07
C TRP A 274 -20.19 12.67 2.20
N SER A 275 -20.79 11.64 2.79
CA SER A 275 -21.64 11.76 3.98
C SER A 275 -21.11 10.90 5.11
N LYS A 276 -21.01 11.49 6.32
CA LYS A 276 -20.59 10.77 7.51
C LYS A 276 -21.67 9.79 7.94
N GLN A 277 -21.31 8.52 8.09
CA GLN A 277 -22.22 7.47 8.54
C GLN A 277 -22.09 7.22 10.04
N SER A 278 -20.86 7.24 10.56
CA SER A 278 -20.64 7.04 11.98
C SER A 278 -19.36 7.74 12.48
N GLY A 279 -19.19 7.78 13.81
CA GLY A 279 -17.98 8.27 14.44
C GLY A 279 -16.87 7.21 14.59
N LYS A 280 -17.03 6.02 14.00
CA LYS A 280 -15.99 4.98 14.04
C LYS A 280 -14.73 5.48 13.36
N VAL A 281 -13.62 5.36 14.07
CA VAL A 281 -12.26 5.60 13.57
C VAL A 281 -11.39 4.41 13.93
N THR A 282 -10.28 4.28 13.25
CA THR A 282 -9.24 3.29 13.56
C THR A 282 -7.97 3.99 14.01
N SER A 283 -6.93 3.22 14.35
CA SER A 283 -5.63 3.79 14.67
C SER A 283 -4.85 4.07 13.37
N GLY A 284 -4.84 5.30 12.89
CA GLY A 284 -4.10 5.73 11.71
C GLY A 284 -2.59 5.49 11.78
N ASN A 285 -2.05 5.16 12.95
CA ASN A 285 -0.67 4.76 13.11
C ASN A 285 -0.36 3.39 12.50
N TYR A 286 -1.30 2.44 12.56
CA TYR A 286 -1.10 1.06 12.09
C TYR A 286 -2.06 0.69 10.99
N TYR A 287 -3.35 0.88 11.25
CA TYR A 287 -4.44 0.48 10.39
C TYR A 287 -5.08 1.74 9.82
N GLN A 288 -5.96 1.68 9.01
CA GLN A 288 -6.80 2.65 8.36
C GLN A 288 -7.16 2.09 6.99
N GLU A 289 -7.60 0.83 7.03
CA GLU A 289 -7.95 0.08 5.84
C GLU A 289 -9.36 -0.43 5.98
N ILE A 290 -10.10 -0.43 4.89
CA ILE A 290 -11.45 -0.95 4.81
C ILE A 290 -11.61 -1.79 3.55
N PHE A 291 -12.55 -2.74 3.60
CA PHE A 291 -12.86 -3.60 2.48
C PHE A 291 -14.38 -3.68 2.33
N ALA A 292 -14.88 -3.31 1.16
CA ALA A 292 -16.27 -3.50 0.78
C ALA A 292 -16.53 -4.98 0.49
N ASP A 293 -17.66 -5.49 0.96
CA ASP A 293 -18.04 -6.87 0.66
C ASP A 293 -18.29 -7.03 -0.85
N PRO A 294 -17.77 -8.09 -1.48
CA PRO A 294 -17.89 -8.27 -2.92
C PRO A 294 -19.30 -8.61 -3.41
N VAL A 295 -20.24 -8.95 -2.52
CA VAL A 295 -21.59 -9.39 -2.89
C VAL A 295 -22.70 -8.64 -2.15
N ASP A 296 -22.39 -7.97 -1.03
CA ASP A 296 -23.34 -7.23 -0.22
C ASP A 296 -22.95 -5.75 -0.10
N LEU A 297 -23.74 -4.89 -0.71
CA LEU A 297 -23.51 -3.44 -0.72
C LEU A 297 -23.49 -2.81 0.69
N GLY A 298 -24.25 -3.37 1.64
CA GLY A 298 -24.34 -2.86 3.01
C GLY A 298 -23.18 -3.25 3.91
N THR A 299 -22.41 -4.25 3.53
CA THR A 299 -21.35 -4.82 4.37
C THR A 299 -19.98 -4.23 4.05
N VAL A 300 -19.32 -3.67 5.06
CA VAL A 300 -17.95 -3.15 4.98
C VAL A 300 -17.16 -3.62 6.20
N TYR A 301 -15.97 -4.17 5.94
CA TYR A 301 -15.02 -4.61 6.96
C TYR A 301 -14.02 -3.49 7.25
N ILE A 302 -13.86 -3.14 8.52
CA ILE A 302 -12.93 -2.10 8.98
C ILE A 302 -11.81 -2.77 9.74
N MET A 303 -10.59 -2.64 9.24
CA MET A 303 -9.40 -3.23 9.84
C MET A 303 -8.86 -2.34 10.96
N ASP A 304 -8.68 -2.95 12.12
CA ASP A 304 -8.09 -2.36 13.31
C ASP A 304 -7.53 -3.51 14.17
N THR A 305 -7.09 -3.25 15.38
CA THR A 305 -6.74 -4.29 16.37
C THR A 305 -7.89 -5.29 16.53
N TRP A 306 -9.13 -4.82 16.48
CA TRP A 306 -10.35 -5.61 16.39
C TRP A 306 -11.07 -5.27 15.10
N MET A 307 -11.21 -6.25 14.21
CA MET A 307 -12.00 -6.08 13.01
C MET A 307 -13.45 -5.70 13.37
N SER A 308 -13.96 -4.67 12.73
CA SER A 308 -15.36 -4.24 12.83
C SER A 308 -16.06 -4.45 11.50
N VAL A 309 -17.36 -4.70 11.55
CA VAL A 309 -18.20 -4.89 10.36
C VAL A 309 -19.42 -4.00 10.49
N THR A 310 -19.75 -3.25 9.45
CA THR A 310 -21.08 -2.64 9.28
C THR A 310 -21.93 -3.50 8.35
N LYS A 311 -23.25 -3.44 8.52
CA LYS A 311 -24.24 -4.22 7.73
C LYS A 311 -25.43 -3.38 7.30
N ASP A 312 -25.28 -2.05 7.19
CA ASP A 312 -26.33 -1.10 6.90
C ASP A 312 -25.90 0.07 6.00
#